data_62537bbf14244666ba34ccd99c2cdf81
#
_entry.id   62537bbf14244666ba34ccd99c2cdf81
#
_cell.length_a   1.000
_cell.length_b   1.000
_cell.length_c   1.000
_cell.angle_alpha   90.00
_cell.angle_beta   90.00
_cell.angle_gamma   90.00
#
_symmetry.space_group_name_H-M   'P 1'
#
loop_
_entity.id
_entity.type
_entity.pdbx_description
1 polymer ?
#
loop_
_entity_poly.entity_id
_entity_poly.type
_entity_poly.pdbx_seq_one_letter_code
_entity_poly.pdbx_strand_id
1 'polypeptide(L)'
;MKMNIYGFGNALIDLEFKVSEEDILEIGIPKGSMKHLNGDERDLFLERFRDNHSNTSAGGSIANSLDAASSHDALCHFSCSLGSDERAQDFLEEFKSVETSFKVSDKPTGICFIFITPDGERTMAASLDANYDLSPECLNVTALKKSDVLVFDSFSITTENGFQTVQAAMEEIKGTATELVYGLADSSLIKSN
;
A
#
# COMPACT_ATOMS: atom_id res chain seq x y z
N MET A 1 23.78 -6.92 14.89
CA MET A 1 22.56 -6.18 15.29
C MET A 1 21.53 -6.39 14.18
N LYS A 2 20.25 -6.56 14.53
CA LYS A 2 19.19 -6.59 13.53
C LYS A 2 18.95 -5.15 13.04
N MET A 3 18.69 -4.99 11.75
CA MET A 3 18.37 -3.69 11.15
C MET A 3 16.94 -3.29 11.52
N ASN A 4 16.73 -2.05 11.96
CA ASN A 4 15.41 -1.48 12.23
C ASN A 4 14.97 -0.69 11.00
N ILE A 5 13.88 -1.13 10.36
CA ILE A 5 13.33 -0.49 9.17
C ILE A 5 11.96 0.09 9.49
N TYR A 6 11.80 1.37 9.29
CA TYR A 6 10.52 2.05 9.41
C TYR A 6 9.99 2.42 8.03
N GLY A 7 8.75 2.09 7.76
CA GLY A 7 8.08 2.51 6.53
C GLY A 7 6.69 3.05 6.78
N PHE A 8 6.20 3.85 5.85
CA PHE A 8 4.80 4.24 5.79
C PHE A 8 4.32 4.28 4.34
N GLY A 9 3.04 4.09 4.15
CA GLY A 9 2.46 4.05 2.80
C GLY A 9 1.05 3.46 2.79
N ASN A 10 0.64 3.04 1.61
CA ASN A 10 -0.68 2.45 1.40
C ASN A 10 -0.74 1.02 1.96
N ALA A 11 -1.81 0.76 2.71
CA ALA A 11 -2.24 -0.56 3.16
C ALA A 11 -3.46 -0.99 2.33
N LEU A 12 -3.34 -2.05 1.57
CA LEU A 12 -4.35 -2.53 0.64
C LEU A 12 -4.64 -4.02 0.89
N ILE A 13 -5.84 -4.45 0.53
CA ILE A 13 -6.12 -5.87 0.30
C ILE A 13 -6.05 -6.12 -1.20
N ASP A 14 -5.15 -6.99 -1.60
CA ASP A 14 -4.98 -7.43 -2.97
C ASP A 14 -5.90 -8.63 -3.24
N LEU A 15 -6.76 -8.51 -4.25
CA LEU A 15 -7.61 -9.57 -4.77
C LEU A 15 -7.10 -10.01 -6.14
N GLU A 16 -6.62 -11.25 -6.25
CA GLU A 16 -6.09 -11.79 -7.50
C GLU A 16 -7.15 -12.55 -8.29
N PHE A 17 -7.20 -12.31 -9.58
CA PHE A 17 -8.11 -12.93 -10.54
C PHE A 17 -7.31 -13.52 -11.71
N LYS A 18 -7.49 -14.81 -12.00
CA LYS A 18 -7.00 -15.40 -13.23
C LYS A 18 -8.01 -15.14 -14.34
N VAL A 19 -7.58 -14.45 -15.36
CA VAL A 19 -8.45 -13.96 -16.45
C VAL A 19 -7.87 -14.29 -17.82
N SER A 20 -8.72 -14.32 -18.84
CA SER A 20 -8.30 -14.44 -20.25
C SER A 20 -7.92 -13.07 -20.83
N GLU A 21 -7.37 -13.08 -22.05
CA GLU A 21 -7.13 -11.84 -22.82
C GLU A 21 -8.43 -11.11 -23.16
N GLU A 22 -9.50 -11.87 -23.44
CA GLU A 22 -10.84 -11.34 -23.70
C GLU A 22 -11.41 -10.64 -22.47
N ASP A 23 -11.24 -11.23 -21.27
CA ASP A 23 -11.70 -10.61 -20.00
C ASP A 23 -11.04 -9.24 -19.77
N ILE A 24 -9.74 -9.11 -20.08
CA ILE A 24 -9.03 -7.81 -19.95
C ILE A 24 -9.64 -6.76 -20.86
N LEU A 25 -10.01 -7.12 -22.10
CA LEU A 25 -10.68 -6.20 -23.02
C LEU A 25 -12.04 -5.74 -22.47
N GLU A 26 -12.81 -6.65 -21.86
CA GLU A 26 -14.11 -6.34 -21.25
C GLU A 26 -13.99 -5.51 -19.97
N ILE A 27 -12.91 -5.67 -19.20
CA ILE A 27 -12.60 -4.85 -18.01
C ILE A 27 -12.31 -3.42 -18.45
N GLY A 28 -11.75 -3.23 -19.65
CA GLY A 28 -11.51 -1.91 -20.24
C GLY A 28 -10.32 -1.16 -19.64
N ILE A 29 -9.40 -1.87 -19.00
CA ILE A 29 -8.12 -1.33 -18.51
C ILE A 29 -7.01 -1.84 -19.45
N PRO A 30 -6.14 -0.98 -19.97
CA PRO A 30 -5.03 -1.44 -20.82
C PRO A 30 -4.18 -2.49 -20.10
N LYS A 31 -3.91 -3.61 -20.76
CA LYS A 31 -3.12 -4.72 -20.21
C LYS A 31 -1.78 -4.21 -19.69
N GLY A 32 -1.37 -4.67 -18.52
CA GLY A 32 -0.12 -4.29 -17.86
C GLY A 32 -0.14 -2.90 -17.21
N SER A 33 -1.30 -2.22 -17.20
CA SER A 33 -1.43 -0.90 -16.57
C SER A 33 -2.18 -0.95 -15.24
N MET A 34 -2.16 0.17 -14.51
CA MET A 34 -2.94 0.37 -13.30
C MET A 34 -3.94 1.51 -13.50
N LYS A 35 -5.18 1.30 -13.03
CA LYS A 35 -6.24 2.30 -12.95
C LYS A 35 -6.56 2.60 -11.49
N HIS A 36 -6.67 3.89 -11.15
CA HIS A 36 -7.27 4.28 -9.86
C HIS A 36 -8.79 4.32 -10.00
N LEU A 37 -9.48 3.68 -9.05
CA LEU A 37 -10.93 3.64 -8.94
C LEU A 37 -11.41 4.67 -7.94
N ASN A 38 -12.52 5.34 -8.23
CA ASN A 38 -13.30 6.04 -7.21
C ASN A 38 -14.22 5.06 -6.46
N GLY A 39 -14.95 5.55 -5.44
CA GLY A 39 -15.80 4.68 -4.60
C GLY A 39 -16.89 3.96 -5.38
N ASP A 40 -17.55 4.64 -6.33
CA ASP A 40 -18.61 4.04 -7.14
C ASP A 40 -18.05 2.95 -8.09
N GLU A 41 -16.91 3.22 -8.72
CA GLU A 41 -16.21 2.24 -9.55
C GLU A 41 -15.74 1.04 -8.73
N ARG A 42 -15.20 1.27 -7.51
CA ARG A 42 -14.83 0.19 -6.59
C ARG A 42 -16.03 -0.72 -6.28
N ASP A 43 -17.19 -0.14 -5.97
CA ASP A 43 -18.38 -0.90 -5.61
C ASP A 43 -18.88 -1.75 -6.79
N LEU A 44 -18.83 -1.20 -8.02
CA LEU A 44 -19.13 -1.95 -9.24
C LEU A 44 -18.14 -3.12 -9.46
N PHE A 45 -16.85 -2.90 -9.20
CA PHE A 45 -15.85 -3.96 -9.30
C PHE A 45 -16.06 -5.04 -8.23
N LEU A 46 -16.34 -4.65 -6.98
CA LEU A 46 -16.67 -5.60 -5.91
C LEU A 46 -17.91 -6.43 -6.24
N GLU A 47 -18.95 -5.84 -6.82
CA GLU A 47 -20.14 -6.57 -7.25
C GLU A 47 -19.82 -7.53 -8.41
N ARG A 48 -19.09 -7.05 -9.42
CA ARG A 48 -18.75 -7.84 -10.61
C ARG A 48 -17.86 -9.04 -10.30
N PHE A 49 -16.90 -8.89 -9.37
CA PHE A 49 -15.85 -9.88 -9.11
C PHE A 49 -15.95 -10.58 -7.76
N ARG A 50 -17.07 -10.43 -7.05
CA ARG A 50 -17.30 -10.88 -5.65
C ARG A 50 -16.81 -12.29 -5.36
N ASP A 51 -17.06 -13.24 -6.24
CA ASP A 51 -16.90 -14.68 -5.97
C ASP A 51 -15.80 -15.35 -6.81
N ASN A 52 -15.02 -14.59 -7.57
CA ASN A 52 -14.12 -15.15 -8.59
C ASN A 52 -12.63 -14.96 -8.31
N HIS A 53 -12.24 -14.38 -7.16
CA HIS A 53 -10.83 -14.20 -6.84
C HIS A 53 -10.17 -15.55 -6.51
N SER A 54 -8.93 -15.70 -6.99
CA SER A 54 -8.13 -16.92 -6.77
C SER A 54 -7.28 -16.83 -5.50
N ASN A 55 -7.01 -15.62 -5.04
CA ASN A 55 -6.22 -15.36 -3.85
C ASN A 55 -6.59 -14.00 -3.24
N THR A 56 -6.40 -13.88 -1.93
CA THR A 56 -6.50 -12.63 -1.18
C THR A 56 -5.24 -12.47 -0.34
N SER A 57 -4.64 -11.30 -0.31
CA SER A 57 -3.45 -11.04 0.49
C SER A 57 -3.35 -9.58 0.93
N ALA A 58 -2.61 -9.33 2.00
CA ALA A 58 -2.17 -7.98 2.34
C ALA A 58 -1.28 -7.43 1.22
N GLY A 59 -1.48 -6.16 0.85
CA GLY A 59 -0.80 -5.50 -0.25
C GLY A 59 -0.36 -4.09 0.07
N GLY A 60 0.27 -3.48 -0.90
CA GLY A 60 0.92 -2.17 -0.79
C GLY A 60 2.43 -2.28 -0.96
N SER A 61 3.00 -1.41 -1.78
CA SER A 61 4.42 -1.48 -2.18
C SER A 61 5.37 -1.49 -0.97
N ILE A 62 5.18 -0.57 -0.03
CA ILE A 62 6.02 -0.49 1.19
C ILE A 62 5.68 -1.62 2.16
N ALA A 63 4.39 -1.97 2.33
CA ALA A 63 3.98 -3.10 3.15
C ALA A 63 4.69 -4.39 2.70
N ASN A 64 4.60 -4.74 1.41
CA ASN A 64 5.26 -5.90 0.84
C ASN A 64 6.78 -5.89 1.02
N SER A 65 7.41 -4.70 0.90
CA SER A 65 8.85 -4.54 1.12
C SER A 65 9.26 -4.81 2.57
N LEU A 66 8.45 -4.34 3.52
CA LEU A 66 8.70 -4.56 4.95
C LEU A 66 8.44 -6.00 5.37
N ASP A 67 7.41 -6.65 4.83
CA ASP A 67 7.14 -8.07 5.08
C ASP A 67 8.30 -8.93 4.56
N ALA A 68 8.77 -8.66 3.34
CA ALA A 68 9.95 -9.33 2.79
C ALA A 68 11.20 -9.09 3.66
N ALA A 69 11.43 -7.87 4.12
CA ALA A 69 12.57 -7.56 5.00
C ALA A 69 12.45 -8.25 6.36
N SER A 70 11.25 -8.33 6.94
CA SER A 70 11.00 -9.01 8.22
C SER A 70 11.29 -10.50 8.12
N SER A 71 10.96 -11.13 6.98
CA SER A 71 11.29 -12.55 6.73
C SER A 71 12.80 -12.82 6.59
N HIS A 72 13.62 -11.75 6.47
CA HIS A 72 15.08 -11.77 6.48
C HIS A 72 15.67 -11.16 7.77
N ASP A 73 14.96 -11.32 8.89
CA ASP A 73 15.42 -10.93 10.23
C ASP A 73 15.51 -9.43 10.53
N ALA A 74 15.00 -8.54 9.67
CA ALA A 74 14.86 -7.13 10.01
C ALA A 74 13.74 -6.92 11.05
N LEU A 75 13.88 -5.88 11.88
CA LEU A 75 12.83 -5.40 12.77
C LEU A 75 12.06 -4.29 12.02
N CYS A 76 10.87 -4.61 11.53
CA CYS A 76 10.11 -3.72 10.68
C CYS A 76 8.95 -3.07 11.43
N HIS A 77 8.74 -1.78 11.18
CA HIS A 77 7.59 -1.02 11.63
C HIS A 77 6.92 -0.33 10.44
N PHE A 78 5.60 -0.44 10.36
CA PHE A 78 4.80 0.16 9.30
C PHE A 78 3.76 1.14 9.85
N SER A 79 3.61 2.30 9.22
CA SER A 79 2.54 3.26 9.52
C SER A 79 1.63 3.45 8.32
N CYS A 80 0.32 3.37 8.56
CA CYS A 80 -0.69 3.45 7.52
C CYS A 80 -2.02 4.03 8.03
N SER A 81 -3.02 4.08 7.17
CA SER A 81 -4.42 4.31 7.52
C SER A 81 -5.25 3.13 7.05
N LEU A 82 -6.14 2.64 7.91
CA LEU A 82 -7.04 1.51 7.66
C LEU A 82 -8.48 1.92 7.94
N GLY A 83 -9.43 1.25 7.31
CA GLY A 83 -10.85 1.38 7.66
C GLY A 83 -11.20 0.67 8.97
N SER A 84 -12.49 0.72 9.34
CA SER A 84 -13.06 -0.04 10.47
C SER A 84 -13.82 -1.28 9.98
N ASP A 85 -13.31 -1.94 8.95
CA ASP A 85 -13.95 -3.05 8.24
C ASP A 85 -13.17 -4.37 8.40
N GLU A 86 -13.75 -5.47 7.89
CA GLU A 86 -13.15 -6.80 7.92
C GLU A 86 -11.79 -6.85 7.21
N ARG A 87 -11.64 -6.09 6.11
CA ARG A 87 -10.37 -6.01 5.37
C ARG A 87 -9.22 -5.43 6.17
N ALA A 88 -9.53 -4.50 7.11
CA ALA A 88 -8.51 -4.02 8.03
C ALA A 88 -8.00 -5.13 8.95
N GLN A 89 -8.89 -6.01 9.39
CA GLN A 89 -8.53 -7.17 10.23
C GLN A 89 -7.71 -8.17 9.43
N ASP A 90 -8.15 -8.50 8.20
CA ASP A 90 -7.45 -9.40 7.30
C ASP A 90 -6.02 -8.89 7.01
N PHE A 91 -5.86 -7.58 6.74
CA PHE A 91 -4.55 -6.96 6.54
C PHE A 91 -3.66 -7.16 7.77
N LEU A 92 -4.14 -6.86 8.96
CA LEU A 92 -3.36 -6.96 10.20
C LEU A 92 -3.01 -8.40 10.56
N GLU A 93 -3.89 -9.36 10.27
CA GLU A 93 -3.63 -10.79 10.50
C GLU A 93 -2.55 -11.34 9.58
N GLU A 94 -2.57 -10.97 8.31
CA GLU A 94 -1.52 -11.38 7.36
C GLU A 94 -0.20 -10.64 7.61
N PHE A 95 -0.26 -9.39 8.01
CA PHE A 95 0.89 -8.51 8.21
C PHE A 95 1.50 -8.56 9.62
N LYS A 96 1.18 -9.59 10.39
CA LYS A 96 1.60 -9.76 11.81
C LYS A 96 3.10 -9.87 12.06
N SER A 97 3.92 -10.11 11.02
CA SER A 97 5.38 -10.13 11.07
C SER A 97 5.99 -8.74 11.24
N VAL A 98 5.22 -7.68 10.95
CA VAL A 98 5.62 -6.27 10.98
C VAL A 98 4.80 -5.54 12.04
N GLU A 99 5.48 -4.81 12.93
CA GLU A 99 4.79 -3.97 13.90
C GLU A 99 4.06 -2.82 13.18
N THR A 100 2.74 -2.72 13.36
CA THR A 100 1.93 -1.75 12.62
C THR A 100 1.30 -0.72 13.54
N SER A 101 1.48 0.56 13.20
CA SER A 101 0.75 1.69 13.76
C SER A 101 -0.20 2.25 12.71
N PHE A 102 -1.46 2.46 13.06
CA PHE A 102 -2.42 2.96 12.09
C PHE A 102 -3.44 3.91 12.72
N LYS A 103 -4.01 4.76 11.86
CA LYS A 103 -5.19 5.57 12.16
C LYS A 103 -6.40 4.90 11.53
N VAL A 104 -7.50 4.85 12.27
CA VAL A 104 -8.77 4.37 11.74
C VAL A 104 -9.44 5.49 10.95
N SER A 105 -9.75 5.21 9.70
CA SER A 105 -10.50 6.09 8.78
C SER A 105 -12.00 5.76 8.80
N ASP A 106 -12.83 6.76 8.49
CA ASP A 106 -14.26 6.56 8.22
C ASP A 106 -14.52 5.94 6.83
N LYS A 107 -13.49 5.88 5.97
CA LYS A 107 -13.53 5.19 4.68
C LYS A 107 -13.16 3.72 4.84
N PRO A 108 -13.61 2.83 3.96
CA PRO A 108 -13.20 1.42 4.00
C PRO A 108 -11.69 1.26 3.75
N THR A 109 -11.13 0.13 4.15
CA THR A 109 -9.75 -0.24 3.82
C THR A 109 -9.56 -0.32 2.31
N GLY A 110 -8.43 0.18 1.82
CA GLY A 110 -8.11 0.19 0.40
C GLY A 110 -8.04 -1.23 -0.19
N ILE A 111 -8.32 -1.33 -1.48
CA ILE A 111 -8.38 -2.60 -2.20
C ILE A 111 -7.72 -2.48 -3.57
N CYS A 112 -7.02 -3.53 -3.99
CA CYS A 112 -6.46 -3.65 -5.33
C CYS A 112 -6.97 -4.93 -6.00
N PHE A 113 -7.62 -4.78 -7.14
CA PHE A 113 -8.00 -5.88 -8.03
C PHE A 113 -6.82 -6.14 -8.98
N ILE A 114 -6.30 -7.37 -8.97
CA ILE A 114 -5.14 -7.78 -9.77
C ILE A 114 -5.58 -8.86 -10.75
N PHE A 115 -5.66 -8.50 -12.02
CA PHE A 115 -6.04 -9.40 -13.11
C PHE A 115 -4.79 -9.97 -13.76
N ILE A 116 -4.63 -11.30 -13.69
CA ILE A 116 -3.44 -12.02 -14.15
C ILE A 116 -3.80 -12.83 -15.39
N THR A 117 -3.23 -12.45 -16.53
CA THR A 117 -3.38 -13.17 -17.81
C THR A 117 -2.46 -14.39 -17.90
N PRO A 118 -2.71 -15.35 -18.85
CA PRO A 118 -1.93 -16.59 -18.93
C PRO A 118 -0.43 -16.43 -19.17
N ASP A 119 0.01 -15.29 -19.70
CA ASP A 119 1.42 -14.92 -19.87
C ASP A 119 2.06 -14.35 -18.60
N GLY A 120 1.27 -14.22 -17.51
CA GLY A 120 1.74 -13.71 -16.22
C GLY A 120 1.70 -12.18 -16.11
N GLU A 121 1.17 -11.46 -17.12
CA GLU A 121 1.02 -10.00 -17.04
C GLU A 121 -0.08 -9.63 -16.04
N ARG A 122 0.17 -8.56 -15.27
CA ARG A 122 -0.75 -8.06 -14.24
C ARG A 122 -1.35 -6.74 -14.65
N THR A 123 -2.67 -6.68 -14.71
CA THR A 123 -3.45 -5.45 -14.90
C THR A 123 -4.16 -5.14 -13.58
N MET A 124 -4.07 -3.92 -13.10
CA MET A 124 -4.51 -3.59 -11.76
C MET A 124 -5.57 -2.48 -11.75
N ALA A 125 -6.50 -2.58 -10.79
CA ALA A 125 -7.46 -1.52 -10.49
C ALA A 125 -7.49 -1.31 -8.98
N ALA A 126 -7.07 -0.13 -8.50
CA ALA A 126 -6.91 0.14 -7.07
C ALA A 126 -7.82 1.25 -6.59
N SER A 127 -8.53 1.02 -5.48
CA SER A 127 -9.21 2.05 -4.71
C SER A 127 -8.44 2.29 -3.42
N LEU A 128 -7.97 3.54 -3.22
CA LEU A 128 -7.13 3.88 -2.08
C LEU A 128 -7.93 4.05 -0.78
N ASP A 129 -9.15 4.56 -0.86
CA ASP A 129 -10.10 4.69 0.24
C ASP A 129 -9.46 5.25 1.54
N ALA A 130 -9.31 4.46 2.60
CA ALA A 130 -8.70 4.87 3.87
C ALA A 130 -7.27 5.43 3.69
N ASN A 131 -6.55 5.03 2.65
CA ASN A 131 -5.19 5.51 2.40
C ASN A 131 -5.12 7.01 2.06
N TYR A 132 -6.23 7.64 1.62
CA TYR A 132 -6.31 9.10 1.48
C TYR A 132 -6.19 9.83 2.83
N ASP A 133 -6.39 9.14 3.96
CA ASP A 133 -6.30 9.68 5.30
C ASP A 133 -4.95 9.38 5.98
N LEU A 134 -3.98 8.82 5.23
CA LEU A 134 -2.59 8.73 5.68
C LEU A 134 -2.10 10.15 6.02
N SER A 135 -1.74 10.37 7.29
CA SER A 135 -1.41 11.68 7.81
C SER A 135 -0.26 11.58 8.83
N PRO A 136 0.39 12.70 9.23
CA PRO A 136 1.42 12.69 10.26
C PRO A 136 1.00 12.01 11.57
N GLU A 137 -0.29 12.01 11.89
CA GLU A 137 -0.85 11.35 13.08
C GLU A 137 -0.76 9.81 13.03
N CYS A 138 -0.54 9.22 11.83
CA CYS A 138 -0.31 7.80 11.68
C CYS A 138 1.10 7.39 12.12
N LEU A 139 2.06 8.34 12.15
CA LEU A 139 3.46 8.04 12.43
C LEU A 139 3.70 7.66 13.89
N ASN A 140 4.35 6.53 14.11
CA ASN A 140 4.96 6.22 15.40
C ASN A 140 6.35 6.87 15.47
N VAL A 141 6.39 8.10 15.97
CA VAL A 141 7.63 8.91 16.05
C VAL A 141 8.71 8.22 16.87
N THR A 142 8.33 7.46 17.90
CA THR A 142 9.30 6.74 18.74
C THR A 142 9.99 5.62 17.96
N ALA A 143 9.26 4.85 17.16
CA ALA A 143 9.82 3.80 16.31
C ALA A 143 10.63 4.42 15.16
N LEU A 144 10.12 5.47 14.53
CA LEU A 144 10.78 6.21 13.45
C LEU A 144 12.17 6.72 13.88
N LYS A 145 12.29 7.36 15.03
CA LYS A 145 13.58 7.89 15.53
C LYS A 145 14.61 6.81 15.90
N LYS A 146 14.18 5.59 16.07
CA LYS A 146 15.06 4.43 16.37
C LYS A 146 15.41 3.61 15.14
N SER A 147 14.85 3.97 13.98
CA SER A 147 15.10 3.22 12.75
C SER A 147 16.48 3.51 12.17
N ASP A 148 17.09 2.48 11.60
CA ASP A 148 18.31 2.60 10.79
C ASP A 148 17.95 3.06 9.37
N VAL A 149 16.74 2.71 8.89
CA VAL A 149 16.25 3.05 7.55
C VAL A 149 14.80 3.54 7.63
N LEU A 150 14.50 4.65 6.96
CA LEU A 150 13.16 5.11 6.63
C LEU A 150 12.88 4.83 5.16
N VAL A 151 11.79 4.10 4.87
CA VAL A 151 11.36 3.78 3.49
C VAL A 151 9.96 4.28 3.21
N PHE A 152 9.76 4.94 2.07
CA PHE A 152 8.47 5.29 1.50
C PHE A 152 8.57 5.39 -0.03
N ASP A 153 7.45 5.56 -0.73
CA ASP A 153 7.42 5.59 -2.19
C ASP A 153 6.63 6.78 -2.75
N SER A 154 6.64 6.91 -4.09
CA SER A 154 5.95 8.00 -4.78
C SER A 154 4.42 7.95 -4.64
N PHE A 155 3.81 6.81 -4.31
CA PHE A 155 2.38 6.76 -3.99
C PHE A 155 2.04 7.55 -2.73
N SER A 156 2.96 7.60 -1.76
CA SER A 156 2.76 8.33 -0.51
C SER A 156 2.69 9.85 -0.70
N ILE A 157 3.19 10.40 -1.81
CA ILE A 157 3.19 11.84 -2.10
C ILE A 157 2.08 12.28 -3.07
N THR A 158 1.20 11.37 -3.49
CA THR A 158 0.12 11.69 -4.43
C THR A 158 -1.05 12.43 -3.79
N THR A 159 -1.13 12.47 -2.48
CA THR A 159 -2.14 13.19 -1.70
C THR A 159 -1.51 14.27 -0.84
N GLU A 160 -2.25 15.34 -0.53
CA GLU A 160 -1.78 16.40 0.36
C GLU A 160 -1.41 15.86 1.73
N ASN A 161 -2.24 15.01 2.33
CA ASN A 161 -1.97 14.38 3.63
C ASN A 161 -0.71 13.51 3.60
N GLY A 162 -0.55 12.72 2.53
CA GLY A 162 0.63 11.88 2.35
C GLY A 162 1.90 12.71 2.20
N PHE A 163 1.85 13.80 1.43
CA PHE A 163 2.98 14.73 1.31
C PHE A 163 3.36 15.36 2.66
N GLN A 164 2.37 15.80 3.45
CA GLN A 164 2.59 16.31 4.81
C GLN A 164 3.19 15.23 5.72
N THR A 165 2.81 13.96 5.55
CA THR A 165 3.37 12.83 6.29
C THR A 165 4.85 12.65 5.96
N VAL A 166 5.23 12.74 4.69
CA VAL A 166 6.64 12.71 4.27
C VAL A 166 7.42 13.85 4.92
N GLN A 167 6.91 15.08 4.85
CA GLN A 167 7.57 16.23 5.47
C GLN A 167 7.76 16.05 6.98
N ALA A 168 6.73 15.59 7.69
CA ALA A 168 6.80 15.32 9.12
C ALA A 168 7.83 14.21 9.44
N ALA A 169 7.83 13.11 8.71
CA ALA A 169 8.78 12.02 8.90
C ALA A 169 10.23 12.48 8.66
N MET A 170 10.47 13.28 7.62
CA MET A 170 11.79 13.85 7.32
C MET A 170 12.29 14.80 8.42
N GLU A 171 11.41 15.61 9.01
CA GLU A 171 11.79 16.49 10.13
C GLU A 171 12.13 15.69 11.39
N GLU A 172 11.38 14.60 11.67
CA GLU A 172 11.60 13.74 12.84
C GLU A 172 12.93 12.97 12.80
N ILE A 173 13.43 12.62 11.62
CA ILE A 173 14.72 11.94 11.46
C ILE A 173 15.90 12.91 11.28
N LYS A 174 15.65 14.21 11.23
CA LYS A 174 16.69 15.22 11.05
C LYS A 174 17.70 15.18 12.20
N GLY A 175 18.98 15.00 11.84
CA GLY A 175 20.07 14.86 12.82
C GLY A 175 20.23 13.46 13.42
N THR A 176 19.42 12.49 13.00
CA THR A 176 19.65 11.06 13.29
C THR A 176 20.62 10.46 12.25
N ALA A 177 21.00 9.19 12.46
CA ALA A 177 21.76 8.41 11.49
C ALA A 177 20.87 7.59 10.53
N THR A 178 19.57 7.84 10.52
CA THR A 178 18.59 7.10 9.72
C THR A 178 18.83 7.36 8.23
N GLU A 179 19.03 6.29 7.46
CA GLU A 179 19.16 6.35 6.01
C GLU A 179 17.76 6.43 5.35
N LEU A 180 17.67 7.15 4.23
CA LEU A 180 16.43 7.30 3.48
C LEU A 180 16.44 6.43 2.24
N VAL A 181 15.39 5.63 2.08
CA VAL A 181 15.10 4.87 0.86
C VAL A 181 13.79 5.36 0.26
N TYR A 182 13.85 5.82 -0.99
CA TYR A 182 12.70 6.30 -1.74
C TYR A 182 12.43 5.41 -2.95
N GLY A 183 11.22 4.79 -2.98
CA GLY A 183 10.74 3.99 -4.09
C GLY A 183 10.09 4.85 -5.16
N LEU A 184 10.53 4.73 -6.41
CA LEU A 184 9.95 5.48 -7.54
C LEU A 184 8.56 4.97 -7.98
N ALA A 185 8.17 3.78 -7.53
CA ALA A 185 6.89 3.11 -7.73
C ALA A 185 6.41 3.11 -9.20
N ASP A 186 5.58 4.05 -9.63
CA ASP A 186 5.01 4.08 -10.98
C ASP A 186 5.63 5.18 -11.85
N SER A 187 6.00 4.83 -13.08
CA SER A 187 6.63 5.76 -14.03
C SER A 187 5.72 6.92 -14.45
N SER A 188 4.41 6.77 -14.35
CA SER A 188 3.44 7.83 -14.64
C SER A 188 3.49 8.96 -13.61
N LEU A 189 3.76 8.62 -12.35
CA LEU A 189 3.91 9.58 -11.25
C LEU A 189 5.19 10.42 -11.37
N ILE A 190 6.23 9.86 -11.99
CA ILE A 190 7.52 10.57 -12.18
C ILE A 190 7.42 11.60 -13.31
N LYS A 191 6.58 11.36 -14.31
CA LYS A 191 6.44 12.22 -15.48
C LYS A 191 5.50 13.42 -15.28
N SER A 192 4.70 13.40 -14.22
CA SER A 192 3.69 14.42 -13.91
C SER A 192 4.16 15.52 -12.96
N ASN A 193 5.38 15.45 -12.46
CA ASN A 193 5.98 16.42 -11.53
C ASN A 193 7.17 17.15 -12.15
#